data_4845a057ae2c3a27c93d0bf4f8aa0560
#
_entry.id   4845a057ae2c3a27c93d0bf4f8aa0560
#
_cell.length_a   1.000
_cell.length_b   1.000
_cell.length_c   1.000
_cell.angle_alpha   90.00
_cell.angle_beta   90.00
_cell.angle_gamma   90.00
#
_symmetry.space_group_name_H-M   'P 1'
#
loop_
_entity.id
_entity.type
_entity.pdbx_description
1 polymer ?
#
loop_
_entity_poly.entity_id
_entity_poly.type
_entity_poly.pdbx_seq_one_letter_code
_entity_poly.pdbx_strand_id
1 'polypeptide(L)'
;DSEMVRRYKAAGLVVFGKSASPEFGLTTTTESKLFGVTKNPWKDGATAGGSSGGAAAAVAAGILPAANASDGGGSIRVPASCCGLFGLKPSRGRVPFGPDAGEGWNGMSTIHAVTRSVRDSAALLDAVCAPERGAPYAAPPQARPYLDEVGAAPGRLRIALQTDAFNGAPVHADCVDAARATAKLLGE
;
A
#
# COMPACT_ATOMS: atom_id res chain seq x y z
N ASP A 1 19.89 5.34 5.82
CA ASP A 1 18.42 5.47 5.71
C ASP A 1 18.05 5.80 4.27
N SER A 2 17.02 5.15 3.76
CA SER A 2 16.41 5.57 2.51
C SER A 2 15.80 6.98 2.62
N GLU A 3 15.61 7.65 1.49
CA GLU A 3 15.00 8.99 1.48
C GLU A 3 13.61 9.01 2.12
N MET A 4 12.83 7.98 1.90
CA MET A 4 11.53 7.82 2.54
C MET A 4 11.62 7.72 4.06
N VAL A 5 12.57 6.93 4.60
CA VAL A 5 12.80 6.84 6.06
C VAL A 5 13.25 8.18 6.63
N ARG A 6 14.10 8.92 5.93
CA ARG A 6 14.52 10.26 6.34
C ARG A 6 13.33 11.20 6.43
N ARG A 7 12.43 11.17 5.45
CA ARG A 7 11.23 12.01 5.44
C ARG A 7 10.23 11.61 6.53
N TYR A 8 10.03 10.34 6.78
CA TYR A 8 9.21 9.90 7.91
C TYR A 8 9.77 10.37 9.25
N LYS A 9 11.07 10.27 9.47
CA LYS A 9 11.71 10.79 10.68
C LYS A 9 11.56 12.32 10.79
N ALA A 10 11.73 13.05 9.69
CA ALA A 10 11.55 14.50 9.65
C ALA A 10 10.09 14.91 9.94
N ALA A 11 9.12 14.08 9.58
CA ALA A 11 7.71 14.27 9.93
C ALA A 11 7.35 13.84 11.37
N GLY A 12 8.33 13.42 12.17
CA GLY A 12 8.14 13.06 13.58
C GLY A 12 7.80 11.60 13.83
N LEU A 13 7.85 10.73 12.81
CA LEU A 13 7.59 9.31 13.02
C LEU A 13 8.78 8.58 13.62
N VAL A 14 8.51 7.66 14.54
CA VAL A 14 9.51 6.80 15.17
C VAL A 14 9.59 5.47 14.42
N VAL A 15 10.72 5.24 13.75
CA VAL A 15 11.01 3.97 13.06
C VAL A 15 11.77 3.08 14.03
N PHE A 16 11.17 1.98 14.49
CA PHE A 16 11.76 1.15 15.55
C PHE A 16 11.99 -0.31 15.17
N GLY A 17 11.59 -0.74 13.97
CA GLY A 17 11.77 -2.14 13.59
C GLY A 17 11.46 -2.43 12.13
N LYS A 18 11.58 -3.70 11.80
CA LYS A 18 11.21 -4.29 10.51
C LYS A 18 10.14 -5.35 10.73
N SER A 19 9.14 -5.38 9.88
CA SER A 19 8.13 -6.42 9.85
C SER A 19 8.54 -7.59 8.95
N ALA A 20 7.88 -8.73 9.10
CA ALA A 20 8.13 -9.90 8.27
C ALA A 20 7.74 -9.66 6.80
N SER A 21 8.55 -10.19 5.91
CA SER A 21 8.28 -10.31 4.48
C SER A 21 8.79 -11.67 3.99
N PRO A 22 8.27 -12.21 2.90
CA PRO A 22 8.84 -13.41 2.28
C PRO A 22 10.20 -13.10 1.65
N GLU A 23 10.91 -14.15 1.29
CA GLU A 23 12.20 -14.07 0.64
C GLU A 23 12.13 -13.21 -0.62
N PHE A 24 12.99 -12.20 -0.71
CA PHE A 24 13.08 -11.22 -1.81
C PHE A 24 11.77 -10.49 -2.15
N GLY A 25 10.72 -10.61 -1.35
CA GLY A 25 9.43 -9.97 -1.60
C GLY A 25 8.67 -10.50 -2.82
N LEU A 26 8.91 -11.73 -3.24
CA LEU A 26 8.42 -12.27 -4.51
C LEU A 26 7.08 -12.98 -4.46
N THR A 27 6.54 -13.26 -3.26
CA THR A 27 5.28 -14.00 -3.12
C THR A 27 4.16 -13.13 -2.56
N THR A 28 2.93 -13.54 -2.85
CA THR A 28 1.70 -12.90 -2.33
C THR A 28 1.29 -13.42 -0.95
N THR A 29 2.13 -14.25 -0.32
CA THR A 29 2.02 -14.72 1.06
C THR A 29 3.29 -14.32 1.83
N THR A 30 3.22 -14.29 3.16
CA THR A 30 4.35 -13.99 4.03
C THR A 30 4.63 -15.20 4.92
N GLU A 31 5.39 -16.15 4.36
CA GLU A 31 5.64 -17.48 4.93
C GLU A 31 7.12 -17.81 4.80
N SER A 32 7.95 -17.01 5.48
CA SER A 32 9.40 -17.16 5.42
C SER A 32 9.86 -18.47 6.07
N LYS A 33 10.81 -19.16 5.43
CA LYS A 33 11.44 -20.35 6.00
C LYS A 33 12.18 -20.03 7.30
N LEU A 34 12.75 -18.84 7.41
CA LEU A 34 13.54 -18.42 8.57
C LEU A 34 12.64 -17.96 9.73
N PHE A 35 11.60 -17.19 9.46
CA PHE A 35 10.78 -16.54 10.49
C PHE A 35 9.40 -17.17 10.67
N GLY A 36 9.05 -18.13 9.83
CA GLY A 36 7.76 -18.81 9.84
C GLY A 36 6.64 -18.02 9.16
N VAL A 37 5.42 -18.50 9.39
CA VAL A 37 4.20 -17.98 8.76
C VAL A 37 3.70 -16.75 9.52
N THR A 38 3.47 -15.66 8.81
CA THR A 38 2.76 -14.48 9.33
C THR A 38 1.25 -14.76 9.33
N LYS A 39 0.67 -14.89 10.52
CA LYS A 39 -0.75 -15.18 10.69
C LYS A 39 -1.64 -13.98 10.40
N ASN A 40 -2.81 -14.24 9.84
CA ASN A 40 -3.86 -13.24 9.70
C ASN A 40 -4.50 -12.98 11.08
N PRO A 41 -4.56 -11.72 11.57
CA PRO A 41 -5.12 -11.44 12.90
C PRO A 41 -6.62 -11.73 13.03
N TRP A 42 -7.35 -11.79 11.92
CA TRP A 42 -8.80 -11.93 11.93
C TRP A 42 -9.27 -13.39 11.84
N LYS A 43 -8.47 -14.24 11.20
CA LYS A 43 -8.87 -15.63 10.93
C LYS A 43 -7.67 -16.56 11.02
N ASP A 44 -7.73 -17.49 11.94
CA ASP A 44 -6.70 -18.54 12.07
C ASP A 44 -6.69 -19.43 10.80
N GLY A 45 -5.50 -19.80 10.36
CA GLY A 45 -5.28 -20.55 9.13
C GLY A 45 -5.40 -19.74 7.84
N ALA A 46 -5.80 -18.45 7.89
CA ALA A 46 -5.80 -17.59 6.72
C ALA A 46 -4.46 -16.86 6.57
N THR A 47 -4.10 -16.55 5.33
CA THR A 47 -2.89 -15.77 5.05
C THR A 47 -3.06 -14.30 5.43
N ALA A 48 -2.00 -13.65 5.87
CA ALA A 48 -1.93 -12.19 6.00
C ALA A 48 -1.69 -11.49 4.66
N GLY A 49 -1.56 -12.27 3.58
CA GLY A 49 -1.13 -11.73 2.29
C GLY A 49 0.37 -11.44 2.26
N GLY A 50 0.83 -10.92 1.15
CA GLY A 50 2.25 -10.59 0.90
C GLY A 50 2.45 -9.66 -0.29
N SER A 51 3.65 -9.20 -0.41
CA SER A 51 4.85 -9.44 0.39
C SER A 51 4.95 -8.60 1.67
N SER A 52 4.13 -7.57 1.88
CA SER A 52 4.12 -6.74 3.09
C SER A 52 3.17 -7.30 4.17
N GLY A 53 3.05 -8.63 4.30
CA GLY A 53 2.10 -9.26 5.21
C GLY A 53 2.39 -9.01 6.69
N GLY A 54 3.66 -8.94 7.09
CA GLY A 54 4.03 -8.59 8.46
C GLY A 54 3.62 -7.17 8.84
N ALA A 55 3.76 -6.22 7.91
CA ALA A 55 3.27 -4.85 8.09
C ALA A 55 1.74 -4.81 8.27
N ALA A 56 1.02 -5.50 7.38
CA ALA A 56 -0.44 -5.56 7.46
C ALA A 56 -0.93 -6.26 8.73
N ALA A 57 -0.35 -7.39 9.09
CA ALA A 57 -0.71 -8.10 10.30
C ALA A 57 -0.50 -7.25 11.57
N ALA A 58 0.63 -6.52 11.66
CA ALA A 58 0.91 -5.65 12.80
C ALA A 58 -0.09 -4.48 12.91
N VAL A 59 -0.48 -3.88 11.79
CA VAL A 59 -1.46 -2.77 11.78
C VAL A 59 -2.86 -3.30 12.08
N ALA A 60 -3.26 -4.43 11.51
CA ALA A 60 -4.57 -5.03 11.76
C ALA A 60 -4.73 -5.51 13.21
N ALA A 61 -3.67 -6.04 13.81
CA ALA A 61 -3.64 -6.42 15.22
C ALA A 61 -3.61 -5.22 16.19
N GLY A 62 -3.53 -3.99 15.70
CA GLY A 62 -3.46 -2.79 16.54
C GLY A 62 -2.09 -2.54 17.19
N ILE A 63 -1.06 -3.28 16.83
CA ILE A 63 0.31 -3.11 17.34
C ILE A 63 0.89 -1.77 16.84
N LEU A 64 0.57 -1.40 15.60
CA LEU A 64 1.02 -0.19 14.95
C LEU A 64 -0.15 0.60 14.38
N PRO A 65 -0.10 1.93 14.37
CA PRO A 65 -1.09 2.74 13.68
C PRO A 65 -0.95 2.64 12.14
N ALA A 66 0.26 2.50 11.66
CA ALA A 66 0.63 2.36 10.25
C ALA A 66 1.95 1.61 10.12
N ALA A 67 2.21 1.02 8.97
CA ALA A 67 3.49 0.39 8.68
C ALA A 67 3.86 0.58 7.21
N ASN A 68 5.17 0.74 6.96
CA ASN A 68 5.69 0.82 5.60
C ASN A 68 5.46 -0.48 4.82
N ALA A 69 5.20 -0.33 3.53
CA ALA A 69 4.95 -1.42 2.60
C ALA A 69 5.41 -1.05 1.19
N SER A 70 5.73 -2.02 0.36
CA SER A 70 6.07 -1.82 -1.06
C SER A 70 5.12 -2.61 -1.95
N ASP A 71 4.96 -2.19 -3.21
CA ASP A 71 4.03 -2.82 -4.15
C ASP A 71 4.55 -2.73 -5.58
N GLY A 72 4.93 -3.87 -6.15
CA GLY A 72 5.21 -4.04 -7.56
C GLY A 72 4.08 -4.83 -8.24
N GLY A 73 3.68 -5.97 -7.66
CA GLY A 73 2.61 -6.85 -8.15
C GLY A 73 1.37 -6.89 -7.26
N GLY A 74 1.28 -6.06 -6.21
CA GLY A 74 0.16 -6.06 -5.27
C GLY A 74 0.56 -6.05 -3.80
N SER A 75 1.85 -5.95 -3.48
CA SER A 75 2.36 -6.20 -2.13
C SER A 75 2.01 -5.14 -1.06
N ILE A 76 1.34 -4.04 -1.40
CA ILE A 76 0.55 -3.20 -0.48
C ILE A 76 -0.90 -3.67 -0.47
N ARG A 77 -1.50 -3.79 -1.65
CA ARG A 77 -2.95 -3.98 -1.84
C ARG A 77 -3.41 -5.37 -1.41
N VAL A 78 -2.66 -6.42 -1.73
CA VAL A 78 -2.99 -7.79 -1.35
C VAL A 78 -3.05 -7.96 0.18
N PRO A 79 -1.98 -7.64 0.95
CA PRO A 79 -2.05 -7.79 2.40
C PRO A 79 -3.03 -6.81 3.05
N ALA A 80 -3.25 -5.61 2.51
CA ALA A 80 -4.30 -4.72 2.98
C ALA A 80 -5.68 -5.36 2.83
N SER A 81 -5.98 -5.97 1.69
CA SER A 81 -7.23 -6.70 1.45
C SER A 81 -7.39 -7.90 2.39
N CYS A 82 -6.34 -8.72 2.56
CA CYS A 82 -6.38 -9.88 3.44
C CYS A 82 -6.59 -9.52 4.91
N CYS A 83 -6.09 -8.35 5.34
CA CYS A 83 -6.12 -7.92 6.74
C CYS A 83 -7.14 -6.81 7.05
N GLY A 84 -8.02 -6.47 6.09
CA GLY A 84 -9.07 -5.46 6.30
C GLY A 84 -8.53 -4.05 6.53
N LEU A 85 -7.51 -3.66 5.78
CA LEU A 85 -6.81 -2.38 5.89
C LEU A 85 -6.98 -1.52 4.63
N PHE A 86 -6.61 -0.26 4.74
CA PHE A 86 -6.44 0.61 3.60
C PHE A 86 -5.02 0.48 3.05
N GLY A 87 -4.92 0.23 1.74
CA GLY A 87 -3.64 0.09 1.03
C GLY A 87 -3.68 0.84 -0.30
N LEU A 88 -2.94 1.94 -0.38
CA LEU A 88 -2.77 2.73 -1.60
C LEU A 88 -1.42 2.41 -2.24
N LYS A 89 -1.43 2.02 -3.50
CA LYS A 89 -0.23 2.01 -4.33
C LYS A 89 -0.11 3.36 -5.05
N PRO A 90 0.82 4.25 -4.66
CA PRO A 90 1.00 5.54 -5.33
C PRO A 90 1.42 5.38 -6.79
N SER A 91 1.22 6.44 -7.57
CA SER A 91 1.72 6.52 -8.94
C SER A 91 3.25 6.53 -8.97
N ARG A 92 3.83 6.05 -10.08
CA ARG A 92 5.27 6.13 -10.33
C ARG A 92 5.79 7.55 -10.13
N GLY A 93 6.96 7.69 -9.50
CA GLY A 93 7.60 8.97 -9.25
C GLY A 93 6.97 9.81 -8.15
N ARG A 94 5.90 9.33 -7.49
CA ARG A 94 5.25 10.07 -6.40
C ARG A 94 6.01 9.95 -5.07
N VAL A 95 6.64 8.81 -4.84
CA VAL A 95 7.41 8.51 -3.63
C VAL A 95 8.85 8.18 -4.00
N PRO A 96 9.86 8.67 -3.26
CA PRO A 96 11.26 8.47 -3.59
C PRO A 96 11.74 7.04 -3.31
N PHE A 97 12.72 6.58 -4.08
CA PHE A 97 13.42 5.30 -3.90
C PHE A 97 14.86 5.45 -3.38
N GLY A 98 15.41 6.65 -3.44
CA GLY A 98 16.83 6.91 -3.15
C GLY A 98 17.26 6.71 -1.69
N PRO A 99 18.57 6.88 -1.44
CA PRO A 99 19.59 7.28 -2.43
C PRO A 99 20.15 6.12 -3.27
N ASP A 100 19.91 4.85 -2.86
CA ASP A 100 20.61 3.70 -3.42
C ASP A 100 19.95 3.13 -4.69
N ALA A 101 18.71 3.54 -4.97
CA ALA A 101 17.98 3.13 -6.17
C ALA A 101 17.16 4.30 -6.73
N GLY A 102 17.06 4.41 -8.05
CA GLY A 102 16.18 5.40 -8.70
C GLY A 102 14.76 4.88 -8.92
N GLU A 103 14.62 3.57 -9.08
CA GLU A 103 13.34 2.89 -9.31
C GLU A 103 13.37 1.43 -8.85
N GLY A 104 12.20 0.81 -8.76
CA GLY A 104 12.05 -0.62 -8.54
C GLY A 104 11.28 -1.29 -9.69
N TRP A 105 11.76 -2.45 -10.16
CA TRP A 105 11.13 -3.26 -11.21
C TRP A 105 10.80 -2.45 -12.48
N ASN A 106 11.75 -1.75 -13.03
CA ASN A 106 11.55 -0.89 -14.20
C ASN A 106 10.39 0.11 -14.03
N GLY A 107 10.31 0.73 -12.87
CA GLY A 107 9.30 1.73 -12.55
C GLY A 107 7.90 1.17 -12.23
N MET A 108 7.73 -0.14 -12.13
CA MET A 108 6.45 -0.75 -11.74
C MET A 108 6.25 -0.78 -10.23
N SER A 109 7.32 -0.84 -9.44
CA SER A 109 7.24 -0.85 -7.99
C SER A 109 7.12 0.55 -7.41
N THR A 110 6.36 0.67 -6.32
CA THR A 110 6.29 1.87 -5.49
C THR A 110 6.33 1.49 -4.00
N ILE A 111 6.57 2.48 -3.17
CA ILE A 111 6.62 2.31 -1.71
C ILE A 111 5.59 3.25 -1.10
N HIS A 112 4.91 2.79 -0.05
CA HIS A 112 4.02 3.63 0.76
C HIS A 112 3.77 2.94 2.11
N ALA A 113 2.52 2.93 2.58
CA ALA A 113 2.14 2.35 3.86
C ALA A 113 0.80 1.58 3.75
N VAL A 114 0.61 0.65 4.67
CA VAL A 114 -0.72 0.13 5.03
C VAL A 114 -1.19 0.81 6.31
N THR A 115 -2.47 1.18 6.34
CA THR A 115 -3.09 1.97 7.43
C THR A 115 -4.50 1.47 7.71
N ARG A 116 -5.07 1.87 8.86
CA ARG A 116 -6.47 1.59 9.16
C ARG A 116 -7.42 2.62 8.57
N SER A 117 -6.93 3.80 8.21
CA SER A 117 -7.76 4.87 7.67
C SER A 117 -7.15 5.51 6.42
N VAL A 118 -8.02 6.04 5.56
CA VAL A 118 -7.61 6.86 4.40
C VAL A 118 -6.86 8.11 4.85
N ARG A 119 -7.28 8.73 5.96
CA ARG A 119 -6.65 9.92 6.53
C ARG A 119 -5.18 9.67 6.89
N ASP A 120 -4.88 8.55 7.55
CA ASP A 120 -3.51 8.23 7.96
C ASP A 120 -2.63 7.97 6.73
N SER A 121 -3.17 7.31 5.70
CA SER A 121 -2.47 7.11 4.43
C SER A 121 -2.19 8.44 3.72
N ALA A 122 -3.15 9.37 3.70
CA ALA A 122 -2.97 10.68 3.11
C ALA A 122 -1.88 11.49 3.82
N ALA A 123 -1.90 11.53 5.16
CA ALA A 123 -0.89 12.20 5.97
C ALA A 123 0.52 11.62 5.75
N LEU A 124 0.63 10.29 5.67
CA LEU A 124 1.90 9.63 5.37
C LEU A 124 2.38 9.90 3.94
N LEU A 125 1.46 10.01 2.98
CA LEU A 125 1.81 10.37 1.61
C LEU A 125 2.30 11.81 1.53
N ASP A 126 1.67 12.76 2.22
CA ASP A 126 2.13 14.14 2.32
C ASP A 126 3.54 14.25 2.88
N ALA A 127 3.87 13.40 3.86
CA ALA A 127 5.21 13.38 4.45
C ALA A 127 6.32 12.98 3.47
N VAL A 128 6.00 12.19 2.42
CA VAL A 128 7.02 11.58 1.53
C VAL A 128 6.92 11.98 0.06
N CYS A 129 5.82 12.57 -0.40
CA CYS A 129 5.49 12.74 -1.82
C CYS A 129 6.24 13.85 -2.58
N ALA A 130 7.33 14.36 -2.06
CA ALA A 130 8.13 15.37 -2.77
C ALA A 130 9.13 14.73 -3.74
N PRO A 131 9.49 15.42 -4.84
CA PRO A 131 10.55 14.97 -5.74
C PRO A 131 11.88 14.73 -4.99
N GLU A 132 12.64 13.77 -5.47
CA GLU A 132 13.98 13.48 -4.99
C GLU A 132 15.01 13.95 -6.01
N ARG A 133 16.13 14.51 -5.54
CA ARG A 133 17.21 14.94 -6.44
C ARG A 133 17.83 13.71 -7.09
N GLY A 134 17.90 13.70 -8.43
CA GLY A 134 18.45 12.59 -9.21
C GLY A 134 17.48 11.45 -9.48
N ALA A 135 16.20 11.53 -9.04
CA ALA A 135 15.20 10.55 -9.40
C ALA A 135 14.93 10.54 -10.92
N PRO A 136 14.79 9.36 -11.55
CA PRO A 136 14.53 9.26 -12.98
C PRO A 136 13.12 9.71 -13.37
N TYR A 137 12.21 9.77 -12.40
CA TYR A 137 10.82 10.19 -12.59
C TYR A 137 10.44 11.28 -11.60
N ALA A 138 9.62 12.21 -12.07
CA ALA A 138 8.96 13.19 -11.22
C ALA A 138 7.46 13.14 -11.47
N ALA A 139 6.67 12.91 -10.43
CA ALA A 139 5.23 13.08 -10.53
C ALA A 139 4.88 14.57 -10.58
N PRO A 140 3.79 14.97 -11.25
CA PRO A 140 3.30 16.34 -11.19
C PRO A 140 3.14 16.80 -9.74
N PRO A 141 3.38 18.08 -9.43
CA PRO A 141 3.16 18.59 -8.09
C PRO A 141 1.69 18.38 -7.68
N GLN A 142 1.46 18.12 -6.41
CA GLN A 142 0.12 18.05 -5.86
C GLN A 142 -0.49 19.47 -5.83
N ALA A 143 -1.79 19.59 -6.11
CA ALA A 143 -2.50 20.86 -6.08
C ALA A 143 -2.68 21.41 -4.64
N ARG A 144 -2.82 20.49 -3.67
CA ARG A 144 -2.91 20.75 -2.23
C ARG A 144 -2.49 19.49 -1.47
N PRO A 145 -2.29 19.54 -0.14
CA PRO A 145 -2.00 18.35 0.66
C PRO A 145 -3.05 17.25 0.46
N TYR A 146 -2.60 15.99 0.40
CA TYR A 146 -3.51 14.84 0.29
C TYR A 146 -4.44 14.73 1.50
N LEU A 147 -4.00 15.17 2.67
CA LEU A 147 -4.84 15.21 3.87
C LEU A 147 -6.07 16.11 3.68
N ASP A 148 -5.94 17.20 2.92
CA ASP A 148 -7.05 18.12 2.62
C ASP A 148 -8.02 17.54 1.58
N GLU A 149 -7.64 16.46 0.88
CA GLU A 149 -8.55 15.73 -0.02
C GLU A 149 -9.50 14.81 0.73
N VAL A 150 -9.14 14.42 1.96
CA VAL A 150 -9.96 13.49 2.76
C VAL A 150 -11.25 14.16 3.20
N GLY A 151 -12.37 13.66 2.70
CA GLY A 151 -13.70 14.23 2.93
C GLY A 151 -14.08 15.36 1.99
N ALA A 152 -13.19 15.77 1.09
CA ALA A 152 -13.54 16.72 0.02
C ALA A 152 -14.45 16.05 -1.01
N ALA A 153 -15.41 16.82 -1.55
CA ALA A 153 -16.30 16.32 -2.59
C ALA A 153 -15.48 16.03 -3.87
N PRO A 154 -15.51 14.80 -4.40
CA PRO A 154 -14.70 14.43 -5.57
C PRO A 154 -15.27 14.98 -6.88
N GLY A 155 -16.45 15.61 -6.85
CA GLY A 155 -17.18 15.99 -8.05
C GLY A 155 -17.69 14.78 -8.83
N ARG A 156 -18.03 15.01 -10.11
CA ARG A 156 -18.56 13.94 -10.96
C ARG A 156 -17.43 13.22 -11.67
N LEU A 157 -17.22 11.93 -11.33
CA LEU A 157 -16.21 11.07 -11.92
C LEU A 157 -16.85 10.09 -12.92
N ARG A 158 -16.08 9.70 -13.94
CA ARG A 158 -16.40 8.56 -14.80
C ARG A 158 -15.59 7.36 -14.31
N ILE A 159 -16.28 6.33 -13.85
CA ILE A 159 -15.68 5.16 -13.22
C ILE A 159 -15.94 3.95 -14.11
N ALA A 160 -14.90 3.19 -14.45
CA ALA A 160 -15.02 1.90 -15.11
C ALA A 160 -15.01 0.79 -14.06
N LEU A 161 -15.92 -0.17 -14.18
CA LEU A 161 -15.96 -1.38 -13.37
C LEU A 161 -15.43 -2.56 -14.17
N GLN A 162 -14.47 -3.28 -13.62
CA GLN A 162 -14.00 -4.55 -14.13
C GLN A 162 -14.10 -5.62 -13.06
N THR A 163 -14.74 -6.74 -13.37
CA THR A 163 -14.95 -7.88 -12.46
C THR A 163 -14.20 -9.13 -12.87
N ASP A 164 -13.67 -9.14 -14.10
CA ASP A 164 -12.93 -10.26 -14.66
C ASP A 164 -11.42 -9.99 -14.65
N ALA A 165 -10.62 -11.02 -14.47
CA ALA A 165 -9.18 -10.93 -14.59
C ALA A 165 -8.74 -10.85 -16.05
N PHE A 166 -7.82 -9.94 -16.41
CA PHE A 166 -7.30 -9.76 -17.77
C PHE A 166 -6.69 -11.02 -18.38
N ASN A 167 -6.14 -11.91 -17.54
CA ASN A 167 -5.51 -13.15 -17.96
C ASN A 167 -6.49 -14.36 -17.95
N GLY A 168 -7.78 -14.11 -17.74
CA GLY A 168 -8.80 -15.15 -17.68
C GLY A 168 -8.77 -16.01 -16.41
N ALA A 169 -7.98 -15.67 -15.41
CA ALA A 169 -7.98 -16.37 -14.13
C ALA A 169 -9.36 -16.23 -13.43
N PRO A 170 -9.84 -17.27 -12.74
CA PRO A 170 -11.12 -17.19 -12.04
C PRO A 170 -11.03 -16.17 -10.90
N VAL A 171 -12.07 -15.33 -10.78
CA VAL A 171 -12.21 -14.36 -9.69
C VAL A 171 -13.26 -14.89 -8.71
N HIS A 172 -12.92 -14.91 -7.42
CA HIS A 172 -13.86 -15.36 -6.39
C HIS A 172 -15.10 -14.46 -6.33
N ALA A 173 -16.27 -15.05 -6.09
CA ALA A 173 -17.54 -14.34 -6.09
C ALA A 173 -17.54 -13.15 -5.11
N ASP A 174 -17.01 -13.32 -3.90
CA ASP A 174 -16.92 -12.25 -2.90
C ASP A 174 -16.13 -11.03 -3.39
N CYS A 175 -15.09 -11.24 -4.23
CA CYS A 175 -14.32 -10.15 -4.81
C CYS A 175 -15.13 -9.39 -5.87
N VAL A 176 -15.88 -10.13 -6.68
CA VAL A 176 -16.80 -9.57 -7.69
C VAL A 176 -17.89 -8.74 -7.01
N ASP A 177 -18.49 -9.28 -5.97
CA ASP A 177 -19.59 -8.65 -5.23
C ASP A 177 -19.10 -7.40 -4.48
N ALA A 178 -17.91 -7.43 -3.89
CA ALA A 178 -17.29 -6.26 -3.28
C ALA A 178 -17.04 -5.14 -4.31
N ALA A 179 -16.55 -5.48 -5.52
CA ALA A 179 -16.34 -4.51 -6.59
C ALA A 179 -17.68 -3.89 -7.07
N ARG A 180 -18.72 -4.71 -7.22
CA ARG A 180 -20.08 -4.24 -7.58
C ARG A 180 -20.69 -3.35 -6.50
N ALA A 181 -20.56 -3.75 -5.23
CA ALA A 181 -21.04 -2.94 -4.10
C ALA A 181 -20.36 -1.58 -4.04
N THR A 182 -19.03 -1.56 -4.26
CA THR A 182 -18.27 -0.31 -4.34
C THR A 182 -18.73 0.57 -5.50
N ALA A 183 -18.92 -0.01 -6.69
CA ALA A 183 -19.41 0.73 -7.85
C ALA A 183 -20.80 1.32 -7.61
N LYS A 184 -21.70 0.57 -6.96
CA LYS A 184 -23.02 1.07 -6.57
C LYS A 184 -22.92 2.26 -5.62
N LEU A 185 -22.12 2.15 -4.56
CA LEU A 185 -21.88 3.22 -3.58
C LEU A 185 -21.35 4.51 -4.24
N LEU A 186 -20.46 4.37 -5.22
CA LEU A 186 -19.88 5.51 -5.94
C LEU A 186 -20.80 6.09 -7.02
N GLY A 187 -21.92 5.44 -7.33
CA GLY A 187 -22.94 5.90 -8.27
C GLY A 187 -24.09 6.69 -7.61
N GLU A 188 -24.16 6.66 -6.30
CA GLU A 188 -25.13 7.40 -5.48
C GLU A 188 -24.65 8.83 -5.21
#